data_b3ef2c77add0792541de7d00a7ecbbc9
#
_entry.id   b3ef2c77add0792541de7d00a7ecbbc9
#
_cell.length_a   1.000
_cell.length_b   1.000
_cell.length_c   1.000
_cell.angle_alpha   90.00
_cell.angle_beta   90.00
_cell.angle_gamma   90.00
#
_symmetry.space_group_name_H-M   'P 1'
#
loop_
_entity.id
_entity.type
_entity.pdbx_description
1 polymer ?
#
loop_
_entity_poly.entity_id
_entity_poly.type
_entity_poly.pdbx_seq_one_letter_code
_entity_poly.pdbx_strand_id
1 'polypeptide(L)'
;MGGSTSQRGLARAHATALIAADVGGTHARIARLEAGFAGRDFAIVEYRKYSCADYPSLAAIIDAFRAEAGGRDIDRIALAVAGYVIDDAVVNVNLPWPVSISGLRNALGVGELAIVNDFEAVAHAIGHVDESSATLLSGPSRAISRGPVLVVGPGTGLGAAVRIADANGAVVLATEAGQATLAPETDIEFAILGELRKQSSRVQIEHALSGTGLVNLHRAIATLRGASVPPCSAAEITAAALAKSDPIAVETAEVFCGWLGGVLGDLALIYGAEGGIWLAGGVLPQMKDLLARSTFVARFLDKGVMQGVLARTPVRLVEHAQLGVIGAASWYFGRDGAAAQATREENHV
;
A
#
# COMPACT_ATOMS: atom_id res chain seq x y z
N MET A 1 -45.05 -43.80 -27.70
CA MET A 1 -43.60 -44.00 -27.44
C MET A 1 -43.08 -42.62 -27.07
N GLY A 2 -42.94 -42.40 -25.77
CA GLY A 2 -42.54 -41.12 -25.22
C GLY A 2 -41.03 -41.04 -25.09
N GLY A 3 -40.43 -40.06 -25.70
CA GLY A 3 -39.04 -39.71 -25.53
C GLY A 3 -38.87 -38.66 -24.42
N SER A 4 -38.47 -39.07 -23.24
CA SER A 4 -38.08 -38.20 -22.14
C SER A 4 -36.75 -37.53 -22.43
N THR A 5 -36.82 -36.26 -22.79
CA THR A 5 -35.62 -35.42 -22.91
C THR A 5 -35.20 -34.97 -21.52
N SER A 6 -34.18 -35.62 -20.97
CA SER A 6 -33.51 -35.23 -19.73
C SER A 6 -32.88 -33.88 -19.92
N GLN A 7 -33.46 -32.83 -19.36
CA GLN A 7 -32.80 -31.56 -19.14
C GLN A 7 -31.76 -31.72 -18.00
N ARG A 8 -30.54 -32.05 -18.35
CA ARG A 8 -29.40 -31.86 -17.45
C ARG A 8 -29.20 -30.35 -17.29
N GLY A 9 -29.71 -29.82 -16.18
CA GLY A 9 -29.39 -28.48 -15.75
C GLY A 9 -27.85 -28.35 -15.61
N LEU A 10 -27.26 -27.57 -16.48
CA LEU A 10 -25.90 -27.04 -16.28
C LEU A 10 -25.93 -26.26 -14.97
N ALA A 11 -25.41 -26.88 -13.90
CA ALA A 11 -25.06 -26.15 -12.69
C ALA A 11 -24.13 -25.01 -13.10
N ARG A 12 -24.65 -23.79 -13.13
CA ARG A 12 -23.81 -22.58 -13.20
C ARG A 12 -22.87 -22.69 -12.01
N ALA A 13 -21.59 -22.91 -12.28
CA ALA A 13 -20.55 -22.71 -11.28
C ALA A 13 -20.71 -21.27 -10.79
N HIS A 14 -21.19 -21.13 -9.56
CA HIS A 14 -21.39 -19.80 -8.97
C HIS A 14 -20.01 -19.13 -8.88
N ALA A 15 -19.83 -18.04 -9.60
CA ALA A 15 -18.68 -17.16 -9.40
C ALA A 15 -18.62 -16.81 -7.91
N THR A 16 -17.45 -16.97 -7.30
CA THR A 16 -17.27 -16.67 -5.89
C THR A 16 -17.26 -15.16 -5.71
N ALA A 17 -18.32 -14.60 -5.16
CA ALA A 17 -18.42 -13.17 -4.88
C ALA A 17 -17.71 -12.83 -3.56
N LEU A 18 -17.03 -11.69 -3.54
CA LEU A 18 -16.30 -11.14 -2.39
C LEU A 18 -16.55 -9.63 -2.29
N ILE A 19 -16.70 -9.13 -1.08
CA ILE A 19 -16.54 -7.71 -0.78
C ILE A 19 -15.13 -7.50 -0.29
N ALA A 20 -14.34 -6.67 -0.99
CA ALA A 20 -13.03 -6.24 -0.54
C ALA A 20 -13.06 -4.76 -0.18
N ALA A 21 -12.41 -4.40 0.92
CA ALA A 21 -12.30 -3.01 1.33
C ALA A 21 -10.85 -2.64 1.68
N ASP A 22 -10.49 -1.38 1.37
CA ASP A 22 -9.28 -0.69 1.80
C ASP A 22 -9.72 0.43 2.76
N VAL A 23 -9.36 0.28 4.04
CA VAL A 23 -9.87 1.11 5.13
C VAL A 23 -8.75 1.92 5.75
N GLY A 24 -8.71 3.20 5.40
CA GLY A 24 -7.84 4.19 6.03
C GLY A 24 -8.59 5.09 7.01
N GLY A 25 -7.87 5.96 7.70
CA GLY A 25 -8.46 6.85 8.71
C GLY A 25 -9.47 7.87 8.16
N THR A 26 -9.34 8.27 6.90
CA THR A 26 -10.19 9.29 6.27
C THR A 26 -11.23 8.71 5.34
N HIS A 27 -10.89 7.65 4.64
CA HIS A 27 -11.75 7.05 3.61
C HIS A 27 -11.71 5.52 3.68
N ALA A 28 -12.85 4.91 3.42
CA ALA A 28 -12.98 3.50 3.08
C ALA A 28 -13.30 3.37 1.58
N ARG A 29 -12.54 2.52 0.89
CA ARG A 29 -12.77 2.16 -0.51
C ARG A 29 -13.26 0.73 -0.53
N ILE A 30 -14.42 0.48 -1.13
CA ILE A 30 -15.05 -0.83 -1.10
C ILE A 30 -15.37 -1.26 -2.51
N ALA A 31 -15.12 -2.53 -2.82
CA ALA A 31 -15.48 -3.13 -4.08
C ALA A 31 -16.23 -4.45 -3.86
N ARG A 32 -17.18 -4.72 -4.76
CA ARG A 32 -17.69 -6.05 -5.02
C ARG A 32 -16.91 -6.67 -6.16
N LEU A 33 -16.38 -7.86 -5.92
CA LEU A 33 -15.60 -8.60 -6.89
C LEU A 33 -16.25 -9.96 -7.16
N GLU A 34 -16.04 -10.45 -8.36
CA GLU A 34 -16.42 -11.79 -8.78
C GLU A 34 -15.18 -12.51 -9.29
N ALA A 35 -14.88 -13.68 -8.70
CA ALA A 35 -13.76 -14.51 -9.12
C ALA A 35 -14.23 -15.48 -10.20
N GLY A 36 -13.39 -15.66 -11.24
CA GLY A 36 -13.50 -16.71 -12.21
C GLY A 36 -13.17 -18.09 -11.62
N PHE A 37 -13.24 -19.11 -12.48
CA PHE A 37 -12.90 -20.49 -12.12
C PHE A 37 -11.43 -20.58 -11.66
N ALA A 38 -11.17 -21.04 -10.45
CA ALA A 38 -9.86 -21.15 -9.79
C ALA A 38 -9.34 -19.90 -9.03
N GLY A 39 -10.11 -18.83 -8.87
CA GLY A 39 -9.78 -17.71 -7.96
C GLY A 39 -8.57 -16.85 -8.36
N ARG A 40 -7.92 -17.11 -9.50
CA ARG A 40 -6.74 -16.36 -9.95
C ARG A 40 -7.10 -15.09 -10.72
N ASP A 41 -8.22 -15.14 -11.45
CA ASP A 41 -8.74 -14.00 -12.19
C ASP A 41 -10.02 -13.54 -11.51
N PHE A 42 -10.08 -12.27 -11.16
CA PHE A 42 -11.26 -11.65 -10.59
C PHE A 42 -11.50 -10.29 -11.23
N ALA A 43 -12.74 -9.85 -11.24
CA ALA A 43 -13.13 -8.56 -11.77
C ALA A 43 -13.84 -7.72 -10.70
N ILE A 44 -13.54 -6.42 -10.67
CA ILE A 44 -14.32 -5.46 -9.89
C ILE A 44 -15.63 -5.20 -10.64
N VAL A 45 -16.74 -5.53 -10.01
CA VAL A 45 -18.10 -5.33 -10.56
C VAL A 45 -18.65 -3.98 -10.12
N GLU A 46 -18.42 -3.61 -8.87
CA GLU A 46 -18.82 -2.33 -8.27
C GLU A 46 -17.71 -1.79 -7.41
N TYR A 47 -17.55 -0.46 -7.37
CA TYR A 47 -16.57 0.24 -6.55
C TYR A 47 -17.13 1.56 -6.03
N ARG A 48 -16.93 1.81 -4.75
CA ARG A 48 -17.33 3.07 -4.10
C ARG A 48 -16.25 3.53 -3.13
N LYS A 49 -16.22 4.85 -2.91
CA LYS A 49 -15.37 5.51 -1.91
C LYS A 49 -16.27 6.26 -0.93
N TYR A 50 -16.08 5.99 0.35
CA TYR A 50 -16.83 6.60 1.45
C TYR A 50 -15.91 7.44 2.32
N SER A 51 -16.41 8.56 2.86
CA SER A 51 -15.74 9.34 3.91
C SER A 51 -16.01 8.66 5.26
N CYS A 52 -14.98 8.35 6.01
CA CYS A 52 -15.14 7.71 7.32
C CYS A 52 -15.87 8.60 8.34
N ALA A 53 -15.74 9.93 8.19
CA ALA A 53 -16.37 10.90 9.08
C ALA A 53 -17.91 10.95 8.96
N ASP A 54 -18.46 10.46 7.83
CA ASP A 54 -19.90 10.51 7.56
C ASP A 54 -20.65 9.31 8.16
N TYR A 55 -19.93 8.36 8.78
CA TYR A 55 -20.50 7.11 9.28
C TYR A 55 -20.10 6.82 10.73
N PRO A 56 -20.99 6.25 11.53
CA PRO A 56 -20.72 5.95 12.94
C PRO A 56 -19.81 4.73 13.15
N SER A 57 -19.61 3.89 12.13
CA SER A 57 -18.78 2.68 12.22
C SER A 57 -18.43 2.14 10.84
N LEU A 58 -17.42 1.25 10.79
CA LEU A 58 -17.07 0.52 9.58
C LEU A 58 -18.22 -0.40 9.12
N ALA A 59 -18.96 -1.02 10.05
CA ALA A 59 -20.13 -1.81 9.72
C ALA A 59 -21.16 -0.98 8.95
N ALA A 60 -21.43 0.25 9.40
CA ALA A 60 -22.38 1.14 8.72
C ALA A 60 -21.96 1.49 7.29
N ILE A 61 -20.66 1.68 7.05
CA ILE A 61 -20.14 1.93 5.69
C ILE A 61 -20.33 0.69 4.80
N ILE A 62 -19.97 -0.50 5.31
CA ILE A 62 -20.09 -1.74 4.55
C ILE A 62 -21.57 -2.04 4.24
N ASP A 63 -22.48 -1.82 5.19
CA ASP A 63 -23.91 -2.01 4.97
C ASP A 63 -24.50 -1.01 3.96
N ALA A 64 -24.03 0.25 3.98
CA ALA A 64 -24.40 1.23 2.96
C ALA A 64 -23.96 0.75 1.57
N PHE A 65 -22.70 0.30 1.43
CA PHE A 65 -22.20 -0.28 0.19
C PHE A 65 -23.03 -1.48 -0.26
N ARG A 66 -23.32 -2.44 0.64
CA ARG A 66 -24.13 -3.64 0.33
C ARG A 66 -25.53 -3.28 -0.15
N ALA A 67 -26.11 -2.22 0.41
CA ALA A 67 -27.44 -1.74 0.00
C ALA A 67 -27.43 -1.11 -1.39
N GLU A 68 -26.37 -0.33 -1.71
CA GLU A 68 -26.24 0.39 -2.98
C GLU A 68 -25.72 -0.49 -4.12
N ALA A 69 -24.81 -1.42 -3.84
CA ALA A 69 -24.10 -2.23 -4.84
C ALA A 69 -24.64 -3.67 -4.99
N GLY A 70 -25.75 -4.02 -4.31
CA GLY A 70 -26.37 -5.34 -4.43
C GLY A 70 -25.53 -6.48 -3.87
N GLY A 71 -24.87 -6.27 -2.73
CA GLY A 71 -24.00 -7.27 -2.08
C GLY A 71 -24.54 -7.86 -0.78
N ARG A 72 -25.85 -7.79 -0.52
CA ARG A 72 -26.45 -8.26 0.74
C ARG A 72 -26.37 -9.77 0.96
N ASP A 73 -26.29 -10.53 -0.11
CA ASP A 73 -26.16 -11.99 -0.15
C ASP A 73 -24.70 -12.47 -0.11
N ILE A 74 -23.73 -11.55 -0.14
CA ILE A 74 -22.31 -11.89 -0.08
C ILE A 74 -21.91 -12.13 1.37
N ASP A 75 -21.45 -13.34 1.64
CA ASP A 75 -21.11 -13.86 2.96
C ASP A 75 -19.61 -13.77 3.30
N ARG A 76 -18.81 -13.18 2.40
CA ARG A 76 -17.36 -13.12 2.49
C ARG A 76 -16.86 -11.70 2.32
N ILE A 77 -16.04 -11.25 3.28
CA ILE A 77 -15.47 -9.90 3.29
C ILE A 77 -13.97 -9.99 3.57
N ALA A 78 -13.14 -9.30 2.78
CA ALA A 78 -11.72 -9.10 3.00
C ALA A 78 -11.42 -7.62 3.20
N LEU A 79 -10.74 -7.27 4.28
CA LEU A 79 -10.41 -5.89 4.65
C LEU A 79 -8.90 -5.70 4.63
N ALA A 80 -8.41 -4.76 3.81
CA ALA A 80 -7.08 -4.20 3.96
C ALA A 80 -7.16 -3.03 4.95
N VAL A 81 -6.40 -3.12 6.06
CA VAL A 81 -6.44 -2.12 7.12
C VAL A 81 -5.01 -1.81 7.57
N ALA A 82 -4.71 -0.52 7.73
CA ALA A 82 -3.45 -0.11 8.35
C ALA A 82 -3.40 -0.57 9.82
N GLY A 83 -2.25 -1.06 10.27
CA GLY A 83 -2.05 -1.53 11.65
C GLY A 83 -2.02 -3.05 11.79
N TYR A 84 -2.13 -3.50 13.03
CA TYR A 84 -2.03 -4.91 13.41
C TYR A 84 -3.32 -5.44 14.00
N VAL A 85 -3.53 -6.73 13.80
CA VAL A 85 -4.55 -7.47 14.55
C VAL A 85 -3.88 -8.08 15.80
N ILE A 86 -4.35 -7.67 16.98
CA ILE A 86 -3.96 -8.26 18.26
C ILE A 86 -5.22 -8.83 18.90
N ASP A 87 -5.22 -10.12 19.18
CA ASP A 87 -6.39 -10.89 19.62
C ASP A 87 -7.57 -10.70 18.63
N ASP A 88 -8.61 -9.98 19.01
CA ASP A 88 -9.79 -9.71 18.18
C ASP A 88 -9.88 -8.25 17.71
N ALA A 89 -8.87 -7.43 18.00
CA ALA A 89 -8.90 -6.00 17.74
C ALA A 89 -7.91 -5.57 16.67
N VAL A 90 -8.34 -4.65 15.80
CA VAL A 90 -7.43 -3.91 14.92
C VAL A 90 -6.83 -2.76 15.71
N VAL A 91 -5.53 -2.84 15.98
CA VAL A 91 -4.76 -1.79 16.62
C VAL A 91 -4.31 -0.78 15.56
N ASN A 92 -5.03 0.33 15.47
CA ASN A 92 -4.73 1.43 14.55
C ASN A 92 -5.13 2.76 15.16
N VAL A 93 -4.17 3.67 15.29
CA VAL A 93 -4.40 5.01 15.85
C VAL A 93 -5.12 5.97 14.89
N ASN A 94 -5.25 5.62 13.62
CA ASN A 94 -5.79 6.50 12.59
C ASN A 94 -7.26 6.21 12.25
N LEU A 95 -7.83 5.10 12.73
CA LEU A 95 -9.26 4.81 12.51
C LEU A 95 -10.11 5.62 13.48
N PRO A 96 -11.22 6.23 13.01
CA PRO A 96 -12.09 7.03 13.88
C PRO A 96 -12.94 6.19 14.86
N TRP A 97 -12.96 4.87 14.67
CA TRP A 97 -13.70 3.92 15.53
C TRP A 97 -12.83 2.71 15.88
N PRO A 98 -13.07 2.07 17.03
CA PRO A 98 -12.49 0.77 17.32
C PRO A 98 -13.07 -0.29 16.39
N VAL A 99 -12.26 -1.23 15.95
CA VAL A 99 -12.66 -2.35 15.10
C VAL A 99 -12.34 -3.66 15.81
N SER A 100 -13.38 -4.40 16.22
CA SER A 100 -13.30 -5.79 16.67
C SER A 100 -13.73 -6.68 15.50
N ILE A 101 -12.95 -7.71 15.21
CA ILE A 101 -13.19 -8.62 14.08
C ILE A 101 -14.48 -9.41 14.28
N SER A 102 -14.63 -10.02 15.45
CA SER A 102 -15.83 -10.77 15.82
C SER A 102 -17.07 -9.86 15.89
N GLY A 103 -16.91 -8.65 16.47
CA GLY A 103 -17.97 -7.65 16.54
C GLY A 103 -18.42 -7.20 15.15
N LEU A 104 -17.48 -6.91 14.26
CA LEU A 104 -17.79 -6.50 12.87
C LEU A 104 -18.45 -7.64 12.09
N ARG A 105 -17.93 -8.87 12.19
CA ARG A 105 -18.51 -10.05 11.56
C ARG A 105 -19.93 -10.29 11.99
N ASN A 106 -20.19 -10.19 13.30
CA ASN A 106 -21.54 -10.36 13.87
C ASN A 106 -22.49 -9.24 13.44
N ALA A 107 -22.03 -7.99 13.47
CA ALA A 107 -22.84 -6.83 13.06
C ALA A 107 -23.27 -6.92 11.58
N LEU A 108 -22.37 -7.41 10.72
CA LEU A 108 -22.65 -7.57 9.29
C LEU A 108 -23.39 -8.88 8.95
N GLY A 109 -23.47 -9.83 9.89
CA GLY A 109 -24.10 -11.13 9.70
C GLY A 109 -23.44 -11.96 8.60
N VAL A 110 -22.09 -11.90 8.48
CA VAL A 110 -21.32 -12.62 7.45
C VAL A 110 -20.60 -13.82 8.05
N GLY A 111 -20.49 -14.90 7.26
CA GLY A 111 -19.81 -16.12 7.66
C GLY A 111 -18.29 -15.94 7.75
N GLU A 112 -17.72 -15.17 6.83
CA GLU A 112 -16.27 -14.96 6.79
C GLU A 112 -15.90 -13.48 6.71
N LEU A 113 -15.04 -13.04 7.65
CA LEU A 113 -14.40 -11.74 7.66
C LEU A 113 -12.89 -11.96 7.83
N ALA A 114 -12.12 -11.59 6.84
CA ALA A 114 -10.67 -11.72 6.84
C ALA A 114 -10.02 -10.33 6.79
N ILE A 115 -8.91 -10.16 7.52
CA ILE A 115 -8.17 -8.88 7.58
C ILE A 115 -6.73 -9.12 7.14
N VAL A 116 -6.23 -8.22 6.32
CA VAL A 116 -4.84 -8.15 5.87
C VAL A 116 -4.28 -6.75 6.14
N ASN A 117 -2.98 -6.65 6.38
CA ASN A 117 -2.32 -5.35 6.46
C ASN A 117 -2.47 -4.60 5.12
N ASP A 118 -2.60 -3.27 5.16
CA ASP A 118 -2.81 -2.44 3.97
C ASP A 118 -1.66 -2.53 2.96
N PHE A 119 -0.39 -2.52 3.41
CA PHE A 119 0.76 -2.65 2.52
C PHE A 119 1.02 -4.09 2.07
N GLU A 120 0.69 -5.09 2.86
CA GLU A 120 0.63 -6.48 2.40
C GLU A 120 -0.38 -6.62 1.27
N ALA A 121 -1.57 -6.02 1.40
CA ALA A 121 -2.56 -5.99 0.34
C ALA A 121 -2.01 -5.29 -0.92
N VAL A 122 -1.40 -4.10 -0.78
CA VAL A 122 -0.79 -3.40 -1.93
C VAL A 122 0.26 -4.27 -2.62
N ALA A 123 1.09 -5.02 -1.89
CA ALA A 123 2.08 -5.92 -2.47
C ALA A 123 1.43 -7.09 -3.24
N HIS A 124 0.30 -7.62 -2.76
CA HIS A 124 -0.49 -8.58 -3.53
C HIS A 124 -1.07 -7.97 -4.80
N ALA A 125 -1.53 -6.70 -4.75
CA ALA A 125 -2.10 -6.01 -5.90
C ALA A 125 -1.11 -5.80 -7.04
N ILE A 126 0.18 -5.59 -6.74
CA ILE A 126 1.22 -5.36 -7.76
C ILE A 126 1.32 -6.53 -8.76
N GLY A 127 0.97 -7.74 -8.35
CA GLY A 127 0.90 -8.89 -9.27
C GLY A 127 -0.19 -8.78 -10.35
N HIS A 128 -1.13 -7.86 -10.21
CA HIS A 128 -2.25 -7.61 -11.13
C HIS A 128 -2.14 -6.26 -11.86
N VAL A 129 -1.07 -5.49 -11.61
CA VAL A 129 -0.83 -4.20 -12.26
C VAL A 129 -0.01 -4.40 -13.53
N ASP A 130 -0.46 -3.83 -14.64
CA ASP A 130 0.35 -3.76 -15.86
C ASP A 130 1.52 -2.78 -15.64
N GLU A 131 2.75 -3.27 -15.81
CA GLU A 131 3.96 -2.46 -15.68
C GLU A 131 3.95 -1.21 -16.58
N SER A 132 3.29 -1.30 -17.75
CA SER A 132 3.17 -0.18 -18.70
C SER A 132 2.28 0.97 -18.18
N SER A 133 1.41 0.70 -17.22
CA SER A 133 0.54 1.71 -16.59
C SER A 133 1.24 2.53 -15.51
N ALA A 134 2.42 2.09 -15.07
CA ALA A 134 3.20 2.77 -14.04
C ALA A 134 4.29 3.67 -14.65
N THR A 135 4.61 4.76 -13.96
CA THR A 135 5.70 5.65 -14.37
C THR A 135 7.05 5.07 -13.95
N LEU A 136 7.92 4.78 -14.92
CA LEU A 136 9.30 4.38 -14.67
C LEU A 136 10.11 5.60 -14.22
N LEU A 137 10.68 5.54 -13.01
CA LEU A 137 11.53 6.60 -12.44
C LEU A 137 13.02 6.30 -12.63
N SER A 138 13.42 5.03 -12.56
CA SER A 138 14.82 4.60 -12.67
C SER A 138 14.91 3.16 -13.16
N GLY A 139 16.05 2.78 -13.73
CA GLY A 139 16.35 1.42 -14.15
C GLY A 139 15.76 1.04 -15.52
N PRO A 140 15.84 -0.25 -15.89
CA PRO A 140 15.32 -0.75 -17.17
C PRO A 140 13.80 -0.82 -17.16
N SER A 141 13.19 -0.83 -18.37
CA SER A 141 11.73 -0.94 -18.53
C SER A 141 11.16 -2.29 -18.06
N ARG A 142 11.99 -3.31 -17.93
CA ARG A 142 11.64 -4.63 -17.37
C ARG A 142 12.71 -5.06 -16.39
N ALA A 143 12.31 -5.70 -15.29
CA ALA A 143 13.26 -6.32 -14.38
C ALA A 143 14.08 -7.41 -15.10
N ILE A 144 15.37 -7.44 -14.83
CA ILE A 144 16.30 -8.46 -15.37
C ILE A 144 16.21 -9.75 -14.55
N SER A 145 15.92 -9.61 -13.26
CA SER A 145 15.78 -10.70 -12.29
C SER A 145 14.32 -10.94 -11.92
N ARG A 146 13.99 -12.20 -11.57
CA ARG A 146 12.73 -12.59 -10.93
C ARG A 146 12.84 -12.56 -9.39
N GLY A 147 13.80 -11.82 -8.86
CA GLY A 147 14.02 -11.67 -7.44
C GLY A 147 12.85 -11.01 -6.69
N PRO A 148 13.01 -10.79 -5.38
CA PRO A 148 12.01 -10.10 -4.57
C PRO A 148 11.66 -8.72 -5.15
N VAL A 149 10.40 -8.35 -5.01
CA VAL A 149 9.86 -7.04 -5.41
C VAL A 149 9.53 -6.26 -4.15
N LEU A 150 10.13 -5.10 -3.97
CA LEU A 150 9.86 -4.20 -2.85
C LEU A 150 8.71 -3.25 -3.21
N VAL A 151 7.75 -3.12 -2.32
CA VAL A 151 6.65 -2.15 -2.43
C VAL A 151 6.75 -1.19 -1.26
N VAL A 152 6.84 0.11 -1.53
CA VAL A 152 6.98 1.15 -0.50
C VAL A 152 6.02 2.30 -0.81
N GLY A 153 5.44 2.87 0.23
CA GLY A 153 4.54 4.02 0.01
C GLY A 153 4.41 4.95 1.19
N PRO A 154 4.89 6.19 1.03
CA PRO A 154 4.52 7.27 1.92
C PRO A 154 3.01 7.58 1.85
N GLY A 155 2.35 7.43 3.00
CA GLY A 155 0.97 7.80 3.26
C GLY A 155 0.90 8.68 4.50
N THR A 156 0.02 8.40 5.46
CA THR A 156 0.05 9.00 6.81
C THR A 156 1.35 8.63 7.54
N GLY A 157 1.78 7.36 7.43
CA GLY A 157 3.11 6.85 7.77
C GLY A 157 3.88 6.42 6.53
N LEU A 158 4.81 5.46 6.67
CA LEU A 158 5.50 4.81 5.56
C LEU A 158 5.28 3.31 5.65
N GLY A 159 4.47 2.76 4.75
CA GLY A 159 4.30 1.33 4.61
C GLY A 159 5.30 0.70 3.65
N ALA A 160 5.66 -0.55 3.92
CA ALA A 160 6.51 -1.35 3.03
C ALA A 160 6.20 -2.84 3.14
N ALA A 161 6.32 -3.55 2.03
CA ALA A 161 6.21 -4.99 1.96
C ALA A 161 7.09 -5.55 0.85
N VAL A 162 7.46 -6.83 0.96
CA VAL A 162 8.26 -7.52 -0.05
C VAL A 162 7.45 -8.67 -0.63
N ARG A 163 7.27 -8.66 -1.94
CA ARG A 163 6.58 -9.73 -2.68
C ARG A 163 7.60 -10.65 -3.35
N ILE A 164 7.48 -11.93 -3.09
CA ILE A 164 8.32 -12.99 -3.66
C ILE A 164 7.42 -13.89 -4.51
N ALA A 165 7.61 -13.87 -5.82
CA ALA A 165 6.86 -14.75 -6.71
C ALA A 165 7.30 -16.20 -6.51
N ASP A 166 6.34 -17.12 -6.47
CA ASP A 166 6.57 -18.56 -6.42
C ASP A 166 5.73 -19.30 -7.47
N ALA A 167 5.84 -20.64 -7.50
CA ALA A 167 5.11 -21.48 -8.44
C ALA A 167 3.57 -21.42 -8.26
N ASN A 168 3.12 -21.07 -7.03
CA ASN A 168 1.72 -21.08 -6.64
C ASN A 168 1.10 -19.68 -6.62
N GLY A 169 1.92 -18.63 -6.85
CA GLY A 169 1.49 -17.23 -6.85
C GLY A 169 2.55 -16.31 -6.28
N ALA A 170 2.40 -15.87 -5.06
CA ALA A 170 3.40 -15.07 -4.36
C ALA A 170 3.25 -15.17 -2.84
N VAL A 171 4.38 -15.17 -2.16
CA VAL A 171 4.48 -14.91 -0.73
C VAL A 171 4.77 -13.43 -0.52
N VAL A 172 4.07 -12.81 0.40
CA VAL A 172 4.33 -11.43 0.81
C VAL A 172 4.85 -11.40 2.23
N LEU A 173 5.99 -10.76 2.41
CA LEU A 173 6.55 -10.43 3.71
C LEU A 173 6.09 -9.01 4.07
N ALA A 174 5.15 -8.90 4.98
CA ALA A 174 4.78 -7.64 5.59
C ALA A 174 5.94 -7.11 6.45
N THR A 175 6.25 -5.82 6.36
CA THR A 175 7.35 -5.21 7.10
C THR A 175 6.93 -3.91 7.74
N GLU A 176 7.64 -3.50 8.78
CA GLU A 176 7.56 -2.19 9.42
C GLU A 176 8.81 -1.36 9.13
N ALA A 177 9.24 -1.33 7.88
CA ALA A 177 10.44 -0.59 7.47
C ALA A 177 10.36 0.90 7.80
N GLY A 178 9.15 1.50 7.79
CA GLY A 178 8.93 2.89 8.21
C GLY A 178 9.32 3.17 9.66
N GLN A 179 9.31 2.16 10.52
CA GLN A 179 9.72 2.23 11.93
C GLN A 179 11.22 2.07 12.15
N ALA A 180 12.01 1.74 11.11
CA ALA A 180 13.45 1.69 11.22
C ALA A 180 14.04 3.09 11.47
N THR A 181 15.21 3.16 12.04
CA THR A 181 15.90 4.43 12.34
C THR A 181 16.28 5.15 11.05
N LEU A 182 15.95 6.43 10.96
CA LEU A 182 16.30 7.27 9.83
C LEU A 182 17.84 7.56 9.85
N ALA A 183 18.50 7.27 8.74
CA ALA A 183 19.92 7.53 8.57
C ALA A 183 20.15 8.80 7.69
N PRO A 184 20.84 9.84 8.20
CA PRO A 184 21.25 10.98 7.40
C PRO A 184 22.53 10.68 6.63
N GLU A 185 22.67 11.22 5.41
CA GLU A 185 23.88 11.08 4.57
C GLU A 185 24.50 12.45 4.20
N THR A 186 23.71 13.55 4.27
CA THR A 186 24.15 14.90 3.90
C THR A 186 24.14 15.85 5.09
N ASP A 187 24.92 16.94 5.03
CA ASP A 187 25.00 17.92 6.13
C ASP A 187 23.64 18.50 6.49
N ILE A 188 22.79 18.77 5.50
CA ILE A 188 21.42 19.27 5.75
C ILE A 188 20.56 18.21 6.44
N GLU A 189 20.68 16.94 6.07
CA GLU A 189 19.95 15.84 6.72
C GLU A 189 20.42 15.65 8.17
N PHE A 190 21.72 15.76 8.46
CA PHE A 190 22.22 15.77 9.84
C PHE A 190 21.65 16.92 10.67
N ALA A 191 21.59 18.13 10.09
CA ALA A 191 21.02 19.28 10.76
C ALA A 191 19.49 19.10 11.02
N ILE A 192 18.74 18.62 10.02
CA ILE A 192 17.32 18.32 10.16
C ILE A 192 17.08 17.24 11.21
N LEU A 193 17.87 16.15 11.19
CA LEU A 193 17.78 15.10 12.21
C LEU A 193 17.97 15.66 13.62
N GLY A 194 18.88 16.63 13.78
CA GLY A 194 19.10 17.36 15.03
C GLY A 194 17.84 18.10 15.50
N GLU A 195 17.10 18.75 14.59
CA GLU A 195 15.84 19.42 14.91
C GLU A 195 14.73 18.40 15.28
N LEU A 196 14.59 17.32 14.51
CA LEU A 196 13.58 16.28 14.76
C LEU A 196 13.81 15.59 16.11
N ARG A 197 15.06 15.39 16.52
CA ARG A 197 15.42 14.80 17.82
C ARG A 197 15.07 15.67 19.03
N LYS A 198 14.80 16.95 18.86
CA LYS A 198 14.27 17.79 19.95
C LYS A 198 12.84 17.41 20.35
N GLN A 199 12.09 16.76 19.43
CA GLN A 199 10.70 16.36 19.65
C GLN A 199 10.57 14.86 19.97
N SER A 200 11.52 14.02 19.53
CA SER A 200 11.50 12.58 19.75
C SER A 200 12.92 12.05 19.92
N SER A 201 13.19 11.28 20.97
CA SER A 201 14.49 10.66 21.21
C SER A 201 14.92 9.69 20.09
N ARG A 202 13.95 9.12 19.38
CA ARG A 202 14.15 8.23 18.23
C ARG A 202 13.42 8.79 17.02
N VAL A 203 14.16 9.01 15.93
CA VAL A 203 13.59 9.45 14.66
C VAL A 203 13.55 8.26 13.72
N GLN A 204 12.35 7.84 13.35
CA GLN A 204 12.09 6.77 12.40
C GLN A 204 12.00 7.31 10.98
N ILE A 205 12.14 6.43 9.99
CA ILE A 205 12.03 6.77 8.56
C ILE A 205 10.73 7.53 8.27
N GLU A 206 9.60 7.08 8.80
CA GLU A 206 8.31 7.73 8.55
C GLU A 206 8.17 9.12 9.19
N HIS A 207 8.99 9.47 10.20
CA HIS A 207 9.00 10.83 10.76
C HIS A 207 9.48 11.89 9.76
N ALA A 208 10.16 11.47 8.70
CA ALA A 208 10.58 12.33 7.58
C ALA A 208 9.89 11.96 6.27
N LEU A 209 9.67 10.66 6.01
CA LEU A 209 9.23 10.14 4.72
C LEU A 209 7.77 9.67 4.76
N SER A 210 6.88 10.59 5.09
CA SER A 210 5.42 10.40 5.09
C SER A 210 4.73 11.75 4.88
N GLY A 211 3.40 11.79 4.83
CA GLY A 211 2.67 13.06 4.80
C GLY A 211 2.93 13.89 6.06
N THR A 212 2.87 13.28 7.23
CA THR A 212 3.26 13.92 8.50
C THR A 212 4.75 14.29 8.48
N GLY A 213 5.58 13.42 7.94
CA GLY A 213 7.03 13.63 7.78
C GLY A 213 7.36 14.85 6.92
N LEU A 214 6.63 15.08 5.84
CA LEU A 214 6.81 16.26 5.00
C LEU A 214 6.57 17.56 5.79
N VAL A 215 5.56 17.58 6.67
CA VAL A 215 5.30 18.70 7.57
C VAL A 215 6.41 18.88 8.61
N ASN A 216 6.94 17.78 9.15
CA ASN A 216 8.05 17.80 10.10
C ASN A 216 9.33 18.35 9.46
N LEU A 217 9.65 17.91 8.23
CA LEU A 217 10.78 18.43 7.45
C LEU A 217 10.63 19.93 7.18
N HIS A 218 9.47 20.37 6.75
CA HIS A 218 9.18 21.78 6.47
C HIS A 218 9.43 22.67 7.70
N ARG A 219 8.94 22.25 8.87
CA ARG A 219 9.17 22.98 10.14
C ARG A 219 10.65 22.97 10.55
N ALA A 220 11.34 21.84 10.41
CA ALA A 220 12.75 21.73 10.75
C ALA A 220 13.60 22.64 9.86
N ILE A 221 13.36 22.62 8.54
CA ILE A 221 14.06 23.47 7.58
C ILE A 221 13.78 24.94 7.86
N ALA A 222 12.53 25.33 8.10
CA ALA A 222 12.19 26.70 8.47
C ALA A 222 12.97 27.17 9.72
N THR A 223 13.03 26.33 10.75
CA THR A 223 13.81 26.62 11.97
C THR A 223 15.31 26.82 11.65
N LEU A 224 15.90 25.94 10.85
CA LEU A 224 17.32 26.03 10.45
C LEU A 224 17.61 27.27 9.61
N ARG A 225 16.64 27.77 8.84
CA ARG A 225 16.73 28.99 8.03
C ARG A 225 16.34 30.26 8.80
N GLY A 226 15.99 30.16 10.09
CA GLY A 226 15.51 31.28 10.89
C GLY A 226 14.17 31.85 10.42
N ALA A 227 13.39 31.07 9.67
CA ALA A 227 12.06 31.45 9.16
C ALA A 227 10.95 31.00 10.08
N SER A 228 9.87 31.78 10.15
CA SER A 228 8.62 31.38 10.78
C SER A 228 7.62 31.00 9.71
N VAL A 229 7.09 29.78 9.77
CA VAL A 229 6.10 29.29 8.84
C VAL A 229 4.78 29.00 9.55
N PRO A 230 3.63 29.32 8.96
CA PRO A 230 2.33 28.95 9.53
C PRO A 230 2.15 27.43 9.49
N PRO A 231 1.24 26.88 10.30
CA PRO A 231 0.81 25.49 10.15
C PRO A 231 0.30 25.24 8.73
N CYS A 232 0.82 24.21 8.08
CA CYS A 232 0.43 23.84 6.72
C CYS A 232 0.35 22.31 6.60
N SER A 233 -0.45 21.84 5.65
CA SER A 233 -0.60 20.44 5.31
C SER A 233 0.49 19.99 4.32
N ALA A 234 0.70 18.68 4.20
CA ALA A 234 1.59 18.10 3.20
C ALA A 234 1.19 18.49 1.77
N ALA A 235 -0.11 18.58 1.50
CA ALA A 235 -0.62 18.99 0.18
C ALA A 235 -0.27 20.46 -0.15
N GLU A 236 -0.40 21.36 0.82
CA GLU A 236 -0.03 22.79 0.66
C GLU A 236 1.48 22.94 0.45
N ILE A 237 2.31 22.21 1.20
CA ILE A 237 3.77 22.20 1.01
C ILE A 237 4.12 21.71 -0.40
N THR A 238 3.52 20.60 -0.84
CA THR A 238 3.74 20.03 -2.17
C THR A 238 3.32 21.01 -3.27
N ALA A 239 2.16 21.65 -3.13
CA ALA A 239 1.66 22.63 -4.09
C ALA A 239 2.58 23.86 -4.17
N ALA A 240 3.04 24.38 -3.03
CA ALA A 240 3.96 25.53 -2.98
C ALA A 240 5.33 25.19 -3.59
N ALA A 241 5.83 23.94 -3.37
CA ALA A 241 7.08 23.47 -3.98
C ALA A 241 6.96 23.34 -5.50
N LEU A 242 5.85 22.80 -6.00
CA LEU A 242 5.57 22.70 -7.44
C LEU A 242 5.47 24.06 -8.11
N ALA A 243 4.76 24.98 -7.48
CA ALA A 243 4.61 26.36 -7.94
C ALA A 243 5.88 27.23 -7.73
N LYS A 244 6.87 26.72 -6.99
CA LYS A 244 8.07 27.46 -6.54
C LYS A 244 7.75 28.78 -5.83
N SER A 245 6.61 28.83 -5.13
CA SER A 245 6.12 30.03 -4.45
C SER A 245 6.69 30.20 -3.04
N ASP A 246 7.24 29.15 -2.45
CA ASP A 246 7.87 29.14 -1.13
C ASP A 246 9.22 28.42 -1.20
N PRO A 247 10.35 29.10 -0.94
CA PRO A 247 11.68 28.48 -0.98
C PRO A 247 11.87 27.39 0.09
N ILE A 248 11.22 27.49 1.27
CA ILE A 248 11.25 26.46 2.30
C ILE A 248 10.52 25.20 1.81
N ALA A 249 9.37 25.34 1.17
CA ALA A 249 8.65 24.23 0.59
C ALA A 249 9.44 23.54 -0.54
N VAL A 250 10.13 24.32 -1.38
CA VAL A 250 11.02 23.77 -2.44
C VAL A 250 12.14 22.96 -1.82
N GLU A 251 12.86 23.50 -0.83
CA GLU A 251 13.93 22.79 -0.13
C GLU A 251 13.41 21.53 0.59
N THR A 252 12.23 21.62 1.20
CA THR A 252 11.56 20.49 1.83
C THR A 252 11.31 19.35 0.85
N ALA A 253 10.78 19.64 -0.32
CA ALA A 253 10.52 18.64 -1.34
C ALA A 253 11.81 18.01 -1.89
N GLU A 254 12.86 18.79 -2.09
CA GLU A 254 14.18 18.29 -2.50
C GLU A 254 14.78 17.34 -1.47
N VAL A 255 14.78 17.71 -0.19
CA VAL A 255 15.28 16.86 0.90
C VAL A 255 14.43 15.59 1.00
N PHE A 256 13.11 15.69 0.96
CA PHE A 256 12.22 14.55 1.00
C PHE A 256 12.52 13.56 -0.12
N CYS A 257 12.60 14.03 -1.36
CA CYS A 257 12.86 13.17 -2.52
C CYS A 257 14.24 12.53 -2.47
N GLY A 258 15.29 13.30 -2.12
CA GLY A 258 16.64 12.79 -1.99
C GLY A 258 16.75 11.72 -0.89
N TRP A 259 16.18 11.99 0.28
CA TRP A 259 16.21 11.06 1.40
C TRP A 259 15.39 9.78 1.10
N LEU A 260 14.25 9.92 0.43
CA LEU A 260 13.47 8.78 -0.04
C LEU A 260 14.31 7.90 -0.99
N GLY A 261 15.07 8.50 -1.91
CA GLY A 261 15.98 7.75 -2.79
C GLY A 261 17.03 6.97 -1.99
N GLY A 262 17.69 7.60 -1.02
CA GLY A 262 18.68 6.96 -0.16
C GLY A 262 18.10 5.76 0.60
N VAL A 263 16.95 5.95 1.27
CA VAL A 263 16.26 4.90 2.02
C VAL A 263 15.81 3.75 1.11
N LEU A 264 15.29 4.04 -0.09
CA LEU A 264 14.92 2.98 -1.03
C LEU A 264 16.12 2.16 -1.49
N GLY A 265 17.27 2.80 -1.70
CA GLY A 265 18.51 2.09 -2.01
C GLY A 265 18.90 1.13 -0.89
N ASP A 266 18.82 1.55 0.37
CA ASP A 266 19.12 0.70 1.53
C ASP A 266 18.12 -0.46 1.65
N LEU A 267 16.82 -0.20 1.55
CA LEU A 267 15.79 -1.24 1.61
C LEU A 267 15.94 -2.24 0.44
N ALA A 268 16.27 -1.75 -0.75
CA ALA A 268 16.51 -2.63 -1.91
C ALA A 268 17.68 -3.60 -1.67
N LEU A 269 18.77 -3.13 -1.04
CA LEU A 269 19.92 -3.96 -0.70
C LEU A 269 19.59 -4.93 0.44
N ILE A 270 18.89 -4.48 1.48
CA ILE A 270 18.51 -5.29 2.65
C ILE A 270 17.61 -6.46 2.24
N TYR A 271 16.64 -6.20 1.36
CA TYR A 271 15.65 -7.20 0.94
C TYR A 271 16.01 -7.93 -0.35
N GLY A 272 17.14 -7.59 -0.99
CA GLY A 272 17.53 -8.17 -2.27
C GLY A 272 16.51 -7.91 -3.38
N ALA A 273 15.96 -6.70 -3.48
CA ALA A 273 14.82 -6.35 -4.32
C ALA A 273 15.18 -6.25 -5.82
N GLU A 274 15.83 -7.27 -6.37
CA GLU A 274 16.25 -7.32 -7.78
C GLU A 274 15.08 -7.42 -8.77
N GLY A 275 13.92 -7.86 -8.31
CA GLY A 275 12.70 -7.93 -9.12
C GLY A 275 12.06 -6.57 -9.39
N GLY A 276 12.51 -5.53 -8.68
CA GLY A 276 12.06 -4.15 -8.86
C GLY A 276 11.49 -3.52 -7.58
N ILE A 277 11.23 -2.23 -7.69
CA ILE A 277 10.64 -1.44 -6.62
C ILE A 277 9.38 -0.76 -7.14
N TRP A 278 8.30 -0.85 -6.38
CA TRP A 278 7.05 -0.17 -6.68
C TRP A 278 6.76 0.86 -5.60
N LEU A 279 6.67 2.10 -6.03
CA LEU A 279 6.24 3.20 -5.20
C LEU A 279 4.72 3.35 -5.29
N ALA A 280 4.05 3.30 -4.16
CA ALA A 280 2.61 3.43 -4.03
C ALA A 280 2.26 4.51 -2.98
N GLY A 281 1.01 4.62 -2.59
CA GLY A 281 0.54 5.54 -1.56
C GLY A 281 0.08 6.89 -2.08
N GLY A 282 -0.56 7.67 -1.23
CA GLY A 282 -1.27 8.89 -1.63
C GLY A 282 -0.41 10.15 -1.79
N VAL A 283 0.83 10.15 -1.28
CA VAL A 283 1.72 11.32 -1.32
C VAL A 283 2.45 11.44 -2.65
N LEU A 284 3.05 10.35 -3.13
CA LEU A 284 3.97 10.37 -4.27
C LEU A 284 3.35 10.71 -5.62
N PRO A 285 2.11 10.33 -5.96
CA PRO A 285 1.48 10.77 -7.21
C PRO A 285 1.45 12.29 -7.37
N GLN A 286 1.24 13.03 -6.29
CA GLN A 286 1.24 14.49 -6.29
C GLN A 286 2.66 15.08 -6.42
N MET A 287 3.68 14.30 -6.11
CA MET A 287 5.11 14.68 -6.16
C MET A 287 5.84 14.13 -7.39
N LYS A 288 5.16 13.52 -8.35
CA LYS A 288 5.75 12.85 -9.52
C LYS A 288 6.77 13.71 -10.26
N ASP A 289 6.42 14.97 -10.55
CA ASP A 289 7.31 15.90 -11.24
C ASP A 289 8.50 16.34 -10.37
N LEU A 290 8.31 16.39 -9.04
CA LEU A 290 9.39 16.67 -8.09
C LEU A 290 10.36 15.48 -8.04
N LEU A 291 9.86 14.25 -7.92
CA LEU A 291 10.67 13.03 -7.94
C LEU A 291 11.54 12.95 -9.21
N ALA A 292 10.95 13.21 -10.37
CA ALA A 292 11.63 13.08 -11.66
C ALA A 292 12.80 14.06 -11.85
N ARG A 293 12.74 15.24 -11.23
CA ARG A 293 13.76 16.31 -11.38
C ARG A 293 14.65 16.53 -10.14
N SER A 294 14.37 15.81 -9.04
CA SER A 294 15.13 15.88 -7.79
C SER A 294 16.37 14.98 -7.79
N THR A 295 17.06 14.98 -6.66
CA THR A 295 18.19 14.06 -6.41
C THR A 295 17.78 12.62 -6.11
N PHE A 296 16.48 12.27 -6.19
CA PHE A 296 15.93 10.96 -5.87
C PHE A 296 16.72 9.80 -6.51
N VAL A 297 16.86 9.82 -7.84
CA VAL A 297 17.56 8.74 -8.58
C VAL A 297 19.04 8.71 -8.23
N ALA A 298 19.70 9.86 -8.14
CA ALA A 298 21.11 9.95 -7.79
C ALA A 298 21.37 9.35 -6.41
N ARG A 299 20.53 9.68 -5.43
CA ARG A 299 20.64 9.17 -4.04
C ARG A 299 20.27 7.68 -3.95
N PHE A 300 19.30 7.21 -4.73
CA PHE A 300 18.98 5.78 -4.84
C PHE A 300 20.17 4.97 -5.33
N LEU A 301 20.91 5.49 -6.30
CA LEU A 301 22.07 4.83 -6.90
C LEU A 301 23.37 5.02 -6.10
N ASP A 302 23.44 5.97 -5.17
CA ASP A 302 24.64 6.25 -4.39
C ASP A 302 24.83 5.22 -3.28
N LYS A 303 25.20 4.01 -3.68
CA LYS A 303 25.45 2.86 -2.79
C LYS A 303 26.80 2.19 -3.12
N GLY A 304 27.78 3.02 -3.48
CA GLY A 304 29.16 2.59 -3.71
C GLY A 304 29.26 1.45 -4.73
N VAL A 305 29.89 0.36 -4.36
CA VAL A 305 30.07 -0.81 -5.25
C VAL A 305 28.76 -1.47 -5.69
N MET A 306 27.66 -1.23 -4.97
CA MET A 306 26.35 -1.78 -5.28
C MET A 306 25.54 -0.93 -6.29
N GLN A 307 26.05 0.22 -6.72
CA GLN A 307 25.42 1.09 -7.71
C GLN A 307 24.99 0.32 -8.98
N GLY A 308 25.87 -0.57 -9.48
CA GLY A 308 25.61 -1.35 -10.69
C GLY A 308 24.45 -2.36 -10.55
N VAL A 309 24.18 -2.83 -9.34
CA VAL A 309 23.02 -3.69 -9.04
C VAL A 309 21.76 -2.85 -9.06
N LEU A 310 21.74 -1.74 -8.34
CA LEU A 310 20.60 -0.83 -8.25
C LEU A 310 20.24 -0.20 -9.60
N ALA A 311 21.22 0.09 -10.45
CA ALA A 311 20.97 0.58 -11.81
C ALA A 311 20.20 -0.41 -12.71
N ARG A 312 20.17 -1.70 -12.34
CA ARG A 312 19.41 -2.75 -13.02
C ARG A 312 18.05 -3.03 -12.37
N THR A 313 17.77 -2.40 -11.25
CA THR A 313 16.52 -2.55 -10.50
C THR A 313 15.55 -1.47 -10.95
N PRO A 314 14.43 -1.81 -11.62
CA PRO A 314 13.46 -0.82 -12.03
C PRO A 314 12.73 -0.25 -10.82
N VAL A 315 12.59 1.07 -10.78
CA VAL A 315 11.78 1.80 -9.79
C VAL A 315 10.59 2.41 -10.50
N ARG A 316 9.39 2.03 -10.10
CA ARG A 316 8.12 2.47 -10.71
C ARG A 316 7.24 3.17 -9.70
N LEU A 317 6.58 4.22 -10.13
CA LEU A 317 5.49 4.86 -9.40
C LEU A 317 4.16 4.40 -9.97
N VAL A 318 3.31 3.81 -9.13
CA VAL A 318 1.96 3.39 -9.51
C VAL A 318 0.92 4.39 -9.01
N GLU A 319 0.04 4.80 -9.92
CA GLU A 319 -1.06 5.74 -9.66
C GLU A 319 -2.40 5.01 -9.84
N HIS A 320 -2.73 4.10 -8.92
CA HIS A 320 -3.94 3.28 -9.04
C HIS A 320 -4.76 3.32 -7.75
N ALA A 321 -5.94 3.93 -7.83
CA ALA A 321 -6.79 4.20 -6.66
C ALA A 321 -7.38 2.94 -5.98
N GLN A 322 -7.30 1.79 -6.64
CA GLN A 322 -7.94 0.55 -6.19
C GLN A 322 -6.96 -0.51 -5.69
N LEU A 323 -5.66 -0.17 -5.51
CA LEU A 323 -4.64 -1.15 -5.10
C LEU A 323 -5.03 -1.89 -3.82
N GLY A 324 -5.50 -1.19 -2.79
CA GLY A 324 -5.87 -1.82 -1.54
C GLY A 324 -7.00 -2.86 -1.70
N VAL A 325 -8.05 -2.55 -2.48
CA VAL A 325 -9.16 -3.51 -2.70
C VAL A 325 -8.76 -4.67 -3.60
N ILE A 326 -7.96 -4.41 -4.65
CA ILE A 326 -7.40 -5.46 -5.51
C ILE A 326 -6.52 -6.40 -4.70
N GLY A 327 -5.68 -5.82 -3.83
CA GLY A 327 -4.76 -6.58 -3.00
C GLY A 327 -5.47 -7.40 -1.94
N ALA A 328 -6.47 -6.85 -1.25
CA ALA A 328 -7.28 -7.60 -0.31
C ALA A 328 -7.97 -8.80 -0.98
N ALA A 329 -8.49 -8.61 -2.19
CA ALA A 329 -9.09 -9.68 -2.96
C ALA A 329 -8.06 -10.74 -3.41
N SER A 330 -6.91 -10.30 -3.95
CA SER A 330 -5.82 -11.18 -4.36
C SER A 330 -5.29 -12.03 -3.20
N TRP A 331 -5.06 -11.41 -2.06
CA TRP A 331 -4.66 -12.08 -0.85
C TRP A 331 -5.71 -13.12 -0.39
N TYR A 332 -6.98 -12.73 -0.37
CA TYR A 332 -8.07 -13.58 0.07
C TYR A 332 -8.19 -14.84 -0.81
N PHE A 333 -8.27 -14.67 -2.13
CA PHE A 333 -8.38 -15.81 -3.06
C PHE A 333 -7.10 -16.67 -3.13
N GLY A 334 -5.93 -16.08 -2.84
CA GLY A 334 -4.66 -16.81 -2.72
C GLY A 334 -4.64 -17.79 -1.55
N ARG A 335 -5.28 -17.45 -0.43
CA ARG A 335 -5.39 -18.33 0.76
C ARG A 335 -6.20 -19.59 0.49
N ASP A 336 -7.35 -19.44 -0.21
CA ASP A 336 -8.23 -20.56 -0.55
C ASP A 336 -7.51 -21.56 -1.48
N GLY A 337 -6.68 -21.07 -2.39
CA GLY A 337 -5.85 -21.89 -3.27
C GLY A 337 -4.80 -22.69 -2.52
N ALA A 338 -4.13 -22.09 -1.54
CA ALA A 338 -3.10 -22.77 -0.72
C ALA A 338 -3.71 -23.82 0.21
N ALA A 339 -4.84 -23.52 0.85
CA ALA A 339 -5.55 -24.48 1.71
C ALA A 339 -6.06 -25.71 0.92
N ALA A 340 -6.60 -25.49 -0.28
CA ALA A 340 -7.07 -26.56 -1.15
C ALA A 340 -5.92 -27.47 -1.65
N GLN A 341 -4.71 -26.94 -1.77
CA GLN A 341 -3.53 -27.66 -2.22
C GLN A 341 -2.91 -28.49 -1.10
N ALA A 342 -2.82 -27.94 0.12
CA ALA A 342 -2.36 -28.67 1.32
C ALA A 342 -3.22 -29.91 1.58
N THR A 343 -4.56 -29.76 1.46
CA THR A 343 -5.50 -30.89 1.63
C THR A 343 -5.35 -31.98 0.55
N ARG A 344 -4.88 -31.64 -0.65
CA ARG A 344 -4.63 -32.61 -1.73
C ARG A 344 -3.33 -33.39 -1.52
N GLU A 345 -2.30 -32.73 -0.98
CA GLU A 345 -1.02 -33.37 -0.70
C GLU A 345 -1.13 -34.33 0.49
N GLU A 346 -1.92 -34.00 1.54
CA GLU A 346 -2.20 -34.88 2.66
C GLU A 346 -3.02 -36.13 2.26
N ASN A 347 -3.83 -36.06 1.21
CA ASN A 347 -4.63 -37.22 0.73
C ASN A 347 -3.87 -38.08 -0.29
N HIS A 348 -2.63 -37.76 -0.63
CA HIS A 348 -1.78 -38.52 -1.57
C HIS A 348 -0.57 -39.20 -0.90
N VAL A 349 -0.48 -39.15 0.43
CA VAL A 349 0.45 -39.93 1.27
C VAL A 349 -0.36 -41.04 1.94
#